data_37b20c0cb492a88f8959e9ee54a4989f
#
_entry.id   37b20c0cb492a88f8959e9ee54a4989f
#
_cell.length_a   1.000
_cell.length_b   1.000
_cell.length_c   1.000
_cell.angle_alpha   90.00
_cell.angle_beta   90.00
_cell.angle_gamma   90.00
#
_symmetry.space_group_name_H-M   'P 1'
#
loop_
_entity.id
_entity.type
_entity.pdbx_description
1 polymer ?
#
loop_
_entity_poly.entity_id
_entity_poly.type
_entity_poly.pdbx_seq_one_letter_code
_entity_poly.pdbx_strand_id
1 'polypeptide(L)'
;LIIAEALADGKAMNYAMDAAAGEWQLTDYVRKGIELLDNKKGFFLMTESGKIDWACHANDAAASIHDVLEMSNAVQAAVDFYNAHPNDTLILVTADHETGGMAIGYKTTNYDTFLTNLTHQKMSYAKFDSTYVKGYIANKTPFEAAMADVKANFGLTLPTDPDAASAGKLLLTDYEVENLRKAYERTLEVGAASQKEMSQQDYELYGTYIPFSMAICHTINHK
;
A
#
# COMPACT_ATOMS: atom_id res chain seq x y z
N LEU A 1 -5.00 -20.48 19.69
CA LEU A 1 -4.04 -19.68 18.94
C LEU A 1 -4.22 -19.93 17.45
N ILE A 2 -4.46 -18.88 16.69
CA ILE A 2 -4.54 -18.93 15.23
C ILE A 2 -3.32 -18.17 14.72
N ILE A 3 -2.57 -18.77 13.81
CA ILE A 3 -1.34 -18.20 13.24
C ILE A 3 -1.41 -18.36 11.73
N ALA A 4 -1.08 -17.33 10.97
CA ALA A 4 -0.91 -17.43 9.52
C ALA A 4 0.23 -18.41 9.19
N GLU A 5 0.04 -19.23 8.16
CA GLU A 5 1.06 -20.19 7.71
C GLU A 5 2.31 -19.47 7.18
N ALA A 6 2.12 -18.31 6.53
CA ALA A 6 3.19 -17.47 6.04
C ALA A 6 2.86 -16.00 6.25
N LEU A 7 3.87 -15.20 6.52
CA LEU A 7 3.77 -13.75 6.62
C LEU A 7 4.60 -13.11 5.51
N ALA A 8 4.03 -12.17 4.80
CA ALA A 8 4.62 -11.56 3.60
C ALA A 8 5.96 -10.87 3.85
N ASP A 9 6.08 -10.17 4.97
CA ASP A 9 7.27 -9.40 5.34
C ASP A 9 7.90 -9.89 6.67
N GLY A 10 7.75 -11.17 6.94
CA GLY A 10 8.31 -11.87 8.11
C GLY A 10 7.55 -11.64 9.42
N LYS A 11 6.66 -10.65 9.51
CA LYS A 11 5.90 -10.33 10.72
C LYS A 11 4.48 -9.81 10.48
N ALA A 12 4.12 -9.48 9.24
CA ALA A 12 2.84 -8.91 8.91
C ALA A 12 2.16 -9.64 7.74
N MET A 13 0.83 -9.56 7.70
CA MET A 13 0.00 -10.06 6.62
C MET A 13 0.31 -9.33 5.29
N ASN A 14 -0.08 -9.92 4.18
CA ASN A 14 -0.13 -9.21 2.91
C ASN A 14 -1.05 -7.99 2.98
N TYR A 15 -0.82 -6.99 2.13
CA TYR A 15 -1.86 -6.00 1.83
C TYR A 15 -3.05 -6.70 1.20
N ALA A 16 -4.27 -6.21 1.45
CA ALA A 16 -5.48 -6.83 0.95
C ALA A 16 -5.46 -6.99 -0.58
N MET A 17 -4.92 -6.00 -1.31
CA MET A 17 -4.77 -6.06 -2.77
C MET A 17 -3.76 -7.11 -3.26
N ASP A 18 -2.87 -7.59 -2.39
CA ASP A 18 -1.80 -8.55 -2.72
C ASP A 18 -2.14 -9.97 -2.29
N ALA A 19 -3.22 -10.15 -1.53
CA ALA A 19 -3.60 -11.44 -0.98
C ALA A 19 -3.80 -12.50 -2.07
N ALA A 20 -3.24 -13.68 -1.85
CA ALA A 20 -3.45 -14.81 -2.74
C ALA A 20 -4.85 -15.42 -2.55
N ALA A 21 -5.33 -16.13 -3.58
CA ALA A 21 -6.60 -16.82 -3.47
C ALA A 21 -6.57 -17.85 -2.32
N GLY A 22 -7.52 -17.71 -1.38
CA GLY A 22 -7.63 -18.57 -0.20
C GLY A 22 -6.73 -18.16 0.97
N GLU A 23 -5.93 -17.12 0.84
CA GLU A 23 -5.19 -16.53 1.96
C GLU A 23 -6.18 -15.84 2.92
N TRP A 24 -6.05 -16.12 4.21
CA TRP A 24 -6.86 -15.48 5.23
C TRP A 24 -6.51 -14.00 5.34
N GLN A 25 -7.55 -13.18 5.34
CA GLN A 25 -7.47 -11.75 5.55
C GLN A 25 -8.02 -11.36 6.93
N LEU A 26 -7.99 -10.08 7.26
CA LEU A 26 -8.41 -9.57 8.57
C LEU A 26 -9.82 -10.03 8.94
N THR A 27 -10.75 -10.00 7.99
CA THR A 27 -12.14 -10.45 8.15
C THR A 27 -12.21 -11.90 8.63
N ASP A 28 -11.39 -12.80 8.06
CA ASP A 28 -11.39 -14.22 8.42
C ASP A 28 -10.91 -14.42 9.85
N TYR A 29 -9.86 -13.69 10.25
CA TYR A 29 -9.34 -13.71 11.61
C TYR A 29 -10.34 -13.15 12.61
N VAL A 30 -11.04 -12.05 12.28
CA VAL A 30 -12.08 -11.48 13.15
C VAL A 30 -13.24 -12.45 13.32
N ARG A 31 -13.77 -13.04 12.24
CA ARG A 31 -14.84 -14.04 12.32
C ARG A 31 -14.43 -15.23 13.18
N LYS A 32 -13.23 -15.75 12.95
CA LYS A 32 -12.71 -16.87 13.72
C LYS A 32 -12.43 -16.51 15.18
N GLY A 33 -11.97 -15.30 15.43
CA GLY A 33 -11.77 -14.76 16.77
C GLY A 33 -13.10 -14.70 17.55
N ILE A 34 -14.15 -14.15 16.95
CA ILE A 34 -15.49 -14.11 17.53
C ILE A 34 -15.99 -15.55 17.83
N GLU A 35 -15.92 -16.46 16.84
CA GLU A 35 -16.34 -17.85 17.00
C GLU A 35 -15.67 -18.53 18.22
N LEU A 36 -14.37 -18.30 18.40
CA LEU A 36 -13.60 -18.96 19.48
C LEU A 36 -13.76 -18.29 20.84
N LEU A 37 -14.06 -16.99 20.87
CA LEU A 37 -14.17 -16.23 22.10
C LEU A 37 -15.60 -16.18 22.65
N ASP A 38 -16.60 -16.42 21.81
CA ASP A 38 -18.01 -16.38 22.20
C ASP A 38 -18.30 -17.38 23.33
N ASN A 39 -18.80 -16.86 24.45
CA ASN A 39 -19.16 -17.64 25.62
C ASN A 39 -20.12 -16.86 26.55
N LYS A 40 -20.73 -17.57 27.48
CA LYS A 40 -21.72 -16.99 28.43
C LYS A 40 -21.20 -15.90 29.37
N LYS A 41 -19.88 -15.73 29.48
CA LYS A 41 -19.26 -14.70 30.35
C LYS A 41 -18.93 -13.42 29.57
N GLY A 42 -19.07 -13.45 28.25
CA GLY A 42 -18.65 -12.39 27.35
C GLY A 42 -17.14 -12.45 27.03
N PHE A 43 -16.71 -11.59 26.14
CA PHE A 43 -15.31 -11.48 25.72
C PHE A 43 -14.97 -10.04 25.33
N PHE A 44 -13.68 -9.77 25.21
CA PHE A 44 -13.12 -8.58 24.61
C PHE A 44 -12.26 -8.98 23.40
N LEU A 45 -12.50 -8.36 22.27
CA LEU A 45 -11.70 -8.53 21.03
C LEU A 45 -11.22 -7.16 20.57
N MET A 46 -9.91 -7.00 20.47
CA MET A 46 -9.26 -5.87 19.81
C MET A 46 -8.73 -6.31 18.47
N THR A 47 -8.96 -5.50 17.44
CA THR A 47 -8.51 -5.75 16.08
C THR A 47 -7.86 -4.49 15.54
N GLU A 48 -6.75 -4.65 14.83
CA GLU A 48 -6.04 -3.56 14.19
C GLU A 48 -5.86 -3.86 12.70
N SER A 49 -6.19 -2.88 11.85
CA SER A 49 -5.86 -2.90 10.42
C SER A 49 -4.57 -2.11 10.17
N GLY A 50 -3.46 -2.59 10.72
CA GLY A 50 -2.17 -1.90 10.73
C GLY A 50 -1.55 -1.66 9.35
N LYS A 51 -2.02 -2.34 8.32
CA LYS A 51 -1.55 -2.14 6.94
C LYS A 51 -2.05 -0.83 6.31
N ILE A 52 -3.13 -0.24 6.81
CA ILE A 52 -3.60 1.09 6.38
C ILE A 52 -2.50 2.12 6.69
N ASP A 53 -1.98 2.12 7.92
CA ASP A 53 -0.90 2.99 8.38
C ASP A 53 0.34 2.86 7.49
N TRP A 54 0.81 1.64 7.27
CA TRP A 54 2.01 1.40 6.46
C TRP A 54 1.85 1.82 5.00
N ALA A 55 0.67 1.62 4.41
CA ALA A 55 0.37 2.09 3.06
C ALA A 55 0.40 3.62 2.98
N CYS A 56 -0.18 4.30 3.98
CA CYS A 56 -0.17 5.76 4.05
C CYS A 56 1.25 6.32 4.20
N HIS A 57 2.09 5.72 5.04
CA HIS A 57 3.50 6.10 5.15
C HIS A 57 4.26 5.99 3.82
N ALA A 58 3.96 4.97 3.01
CA ALA A 58 4.56 4.78 1.69
C ALA A 58 3.92 5.65 0.59
N ASN A 59 2.92 6.47 0.91
CA ASN A 59 2.07 7.18 -0.06
C ASN A 59 1.35 6.24 -1.04
N ASP A 60 1.05 5.01 -0.64
CA ASP A 60 0.35 4.02 -1.47
C ASP A 60 -1.16 4.11 -1.25
N ALA A 61 -1.82 5.04 -1.96
CA ALA A 61 -3.25 5.26 -1.80
C ALA A 61 -4.09 4.04 -2.23
N ALA A 62 -3.69 3.32 -3.26
CA ALA A 62 -4.42 2.14 -3.71
C ALA A 62 -4.39 1.03 -2.66
N ALA A 63 -3.21 0.70 -2.11
CA ALA A 63 -3.11 -0.27 -1.04
C ALA A 63 -3.89 0.17 0.21
N SER A 64 -3.78 1.45 0.60
CA SER A 64 -4.55 1.99 1.74
C SER A 64 -6.05 1.83 1.55
N ILE A 65 -6.59 2.15 0.37
CA ILE A 65 -8.03 1.99 0.06
C ILE A 65 -8.45 0.53 0.17
N HIS A 66 -7.66 -0.41 -0.36
CA HIS A 66 -7.97 -1.84 -0.28
C HIS A 66 -8.00 -2.34 1.17
N ASP A 67 -7.05 -1.91 2.01
CA ASP A 67 -7.00 -2.30 3.42
C ASP A 67 -8.11 -1.63 4.26
N VAL A 68 -8.55 -0.41 3.90
CA VAL A 68 -9.75 0.22 4.50
C VAL A 68 -11.01 -0.56 4.15
N LEU A 69 -11.15 -1.03 2.91
CA LEU A 69 -12.28 -1.87 2.50
C LEU A 69 -12.26 -3.21 3.24
N GLU A 70 -11.10 -3.82 3.43
CA GLU A 70 -10.96 -5.05 4.22
C GLU A 70 -11.29 -4.81 5.70
N MET A 71 -10.88 -3.68 6.29
CA MET A 71 -11.31 -3.30 7.63
C MET A 71 -12.83 -3.13 7.72
N SER A 72 -13.46 -2.56 6.70
CA SER A 72 -14.92 -2.46 6.63
C SER A 72 -15.60 -3.83 6.65
N ASN A 73 -15.05 -4.82 5.93
CA ASN A 73 -15.54 -6.20 5.96
C ASN A 73 -15.36 -6.84 7.35
N ALA A 74 -14.24 -6.59 8.02
CA ALA A 74 -13.99 -7.06 9.38
C ALA A 74 -14.98 -6.44 10.38
N VAL A 75 -15.28 -5.15 10.25
CA VAL A 75 -16.32 -4.47 11.05
C VAL A 75 -17.70 -5.07 10.78
N GLN A 76 -18.02 -5.40 9.51
CA GLN A 76 -19.27 -6.07 9.18
C GLN A 76 -19.41 -7.43 9.90
N ALA A 77 -18.34 -8.20 10.04
CA ALA A 77 -18.37 -9.43 10.82
C ALA A 77 -18.73 -9.20 12.30
N ALA A 78 -18.24 -8.10 12.89
CA ALA A 78 -18.64 -7.70 14.24
C ALA A 78 -20.10 -7.22 14.30
N VAL A 79 -20.58 -6.51 13.29
CA VAL A 79 -21.98 -6.08 13.18
C VAL A 79 -22.92 -7.27 13.04
N ASP A 80 -22.53 -8.32 12.32
CA ASP A 80 -23.30 -9.54 12.20
C ASP A 80 -23.48 -10.21 13.58
N PHE A 81 -22.43 -10.24 14.40
CA PHE A 81 -22.52 -10.69 15.79
C PHE A 81 -23.41 -9.80 16.65
N TYR A 82 -23.26 -8.46 16.51
CA TYR A 82 -24.13 -7.50 17.19
C TYR A 82 -25.60 -7.73 16.87
N ASN A 83 -25.96 -7.98 15.61
CA ASN A 83 -27.35 -8.23 15.22
C ASN A 83 -27.97 -9.47 15.89
N ALA A 84 -27.13 -10.44 16.25
CA ALA A 84 -27.57 -11.62 17.04
C ALA A 84 -27.61 -11.33 18.56
N HIS A 85 -26.85 -10.35 19.05
CA HIS A 85 -26.68 -10.00 20.46
C HIS A 85 -26.79 -8.49 20.73
N PRO A 86 -27.89 -7.80 20.31
CA PRO A 86 -27.94 -6.34 20.25
C PRO A 86 -27.92 -5.65 21.62
N ASN A 87 -28.31 -6.34 22.70
CA ASN A 87 -28.37 -5.76 24.05
C ASN A 87 -27.07 -5.95 24.85
N ASP A 88 -26.16 -6.80 24.36
CA ASP A 88 -24.99 -7.28 25.11
C ASP A 88 -23.67 -7.01 24.35
N THR A 89 -23.72 -6.30 23.23
CA THR A 89 -22.56 -6.03 22.38
C THR A 89 -22.31 -4.54 22.24
N LEU A 90 -21.05 -4.14 22.40
CA LEU A 90 -20.56 -2.80 22.07
C LEU A 90 -19.44 -2.91 21.03
N ILE A 91 -19.58 -2.19 19.92
CA ILE A 91 -18.56 -2.08 18.89
C ILE A 91 -18.03 -0.64 18.90
N LEU A 92 -16.70 -0.50 18.96
CA LEU A 92 -16.00 0.78 18.83
C LEU A 92 -15.09 0.71 17.61
N VAL A 93 -15.20 1.68 16.71
CA VAL A 93 -14.33 1.85 15.56
C VAL A 93 -13.70 3.22 15.64
N THR A 94 -12.38 3.29 15.66
CA THR A 94 -11.63 4.54 15.75
C THR A 94 -10.31 4.43 15.02
N ALA A 95 -9.69 5.56 14.71
CA ALA A 95 -8.29 5.65 14.36
C ALA A 95 -7.50 6.17 15.57
N ASP A 96 -6.23 5.88 15.62
CA ASP A 96 -5.28 6.39 16.62
C ASP A 96 -4.65 7.73 16.19
N HIS A 97 -4.34 7.91 14.88
CA HIS A 97 -3.79 9.13 14.28
C HIS A 97 -3.99 9.14 12.75
N GLU A 98 -3.67 10.27 12.14
CA GLU A 98 -3.41 10.35 10.70
C GLU A 98 -2.02 9.79 10.38
N THR A 99 -1.72 9.48 9.11
CA THR A 99 -0.44 8.88 8.76
C THR A 99 0.16 9.50 7.51
N GLY A 100 1.38 10.04 7.66
CA GLY A 100 2.26 10.45 6.58
C GLY A 100 1.80 11.63 5.74
N GLY A 101 0.67 12.28 6.05
CA GLY A 101 0.14 13.41 5.28
C GLY A 101 -0.17 13.05 3.81
N MET A 102 -0.49 11.79 3.51
CA MET A 102 -0.81 11.33 2.17
C MET A 102 -1.95 12.15 1.57
N ALA A 103 -1.79 12.59 0.33
CA ALA A 103 -2.81 13.32 -0.42
C ALA A 103 -3.08 12.66 -1.78
N ILE A 104 -4.31 12.82 -2.28
CA ILE A 104 -4.74 12.38 -3.61
C ILE A 104 -5.14 13.62 -4.39
N GLY A 105 -4.51 13.83 -5.54
CA GLY A 105 -4.64 15.05 -6.33
C GLY A 105 -3.79 16.21 -5.77
N TYR A 106 -3.68 17.29 -6.54
CA TYR A 106 -2.94 18.49 -6.16
C TYR A 106 -3.38 19.70 -6.98
N LYS A 107 -2.78 20.88 -6.72
CA LYS A 107 -3.17 22.17 -7.30
C LYS A 107 -3.37 22.16 -8.83
N THR A 108 -2.56 21.42 -9.59
CA THR A 108 -2.66 21.40 -11.06
C THR A 108 -3.82 20.57 -11.59
N THR A 109 -4.49 19.80 -10.74
CA THR A 109 -5.71 19.07 -11.07
C THR A 109 -6.98 19.91 -10.88
N ASN A 110 -6.87 21.22 -10.60
CA ASN A 110 -8.00 22.11 -10.34
C ASN A 110 -8.94 21.61 -9.24
N TYR A 111 -8.39 21.00 -8.20
CA TYR A 111 -9.14 20.36 -7.10
C TYR A 111 -9.90 19.08 -7.49
N ASP A 112 -9.76 18.62 -8.71
CA ASP A 112 -10.31 17.33 -9.12
C ASP A 112 -9.42 16.19 -8.63
N THR A 113 -10.04 15.06 -8.30
CA THR A 113 -9.36 13.80 -8.00
C THR A 113 -9.78 12.76 -9.04
N PHE A 114 -8.80 12.04 -9.58
CA PHE A 114 -9.04 11.04 -10.60
C PHE A 114 -8.83 9.63 -10.04
N LEU A 115 -9.66 9.24 -9.07
CA LEU A 115 -9.53 7.97 -8.33
C LEU A 115 -9.48 6.75 -9.27
N THR A 116 -10.08 6.85 -10.46
CA THR A 116 -10.01 5.78 -11.46
C THR A 116 -8.59 5.51 -11.94
N ASN A 117 -7.67 6.46 -11.85
CA ASN A 117 -6.27 6.22 -12.21
C ASN A 117 -5.59 5.24 -11.25
N LEU A 118 -6.00 5.22 -9.98
CA LEU A 118 -5.49 4.28 -8.99
C LEU A 118 -5.83 2.82 -9.31
N THR A 119 -6.85 2.57 -10.13
CA THR A 119 -7.21 1.20 -10.56
C THR A 119 -6.17 0.56 -11.49
N HIS A 120 -5.23 1.35 -12.03
CA HIS A 120 -4.10 0.83 -12.80
C HIS A 120 -3.02 0.20 -11.92
N GLN A 121 -3.01 0.51 -10.63
CA GLN A 121 -2.09 -0.13 -9.69
C GLN A 121 -2.55 -1.56 -9.39
N LYS A 122 -1.68 -2.54 -9.68
CA LYS A 122 -1.99 -3.98 -9.59
C LYS A 122 -1.42 -4.65 -8.34
N MET A 123 -0.55 -3.98 -7.63
CA MET A 123 0.09 -4.49 -6.42
C MET A 123 0.54 -3.35 -5.52
N SER A 124 0.71 -3.63 -4.23
CA SER A 124 1.26 -2.66 -3.28
C SER A 124 2.73 -2.33 -3.59
N TYR A 125 3.21 -1.20 -3.03
CA TYR A 125 4.62 -0.84 -3.06
C TYR A 125 5.51 -1.99 -2.55
N ALA A 126 5.11 -2.65 -1.46
CA ALA A 126 5.89 -3.71 -0.83
C ALA A 126 6.04 -4.94 -1.73
N LYS A 127 4.97 -5.32 -2.43
CA LYS A 127 5.03 -6.40 -3.41
C LYS A 127 5.85 -6.02 -4.63
N PHE A 128 5.75 -4.76 -5.08
CA PHE A 128 6.60 -4.26 -6.16
C PHE A 128 8.08 -4.29 -5.77
N ASP A 129 8.43 -3.86 -4.55
CA ASP A 129 9.78 -3.92 -4.02
C ASP A 129 10.33 -5.36 -3.99
N SER A 130 9.53 -6.29 -3.47
CA SER A 130 9.95 -7.68 -3.34
C SER A 130 10.06 -8.40 -4.70
N THR A 131 9.23 -8.02 -5.66
CA THR A 131 9.14 -8.69 -6.96
C THR A 131 10.15 -8.12 -7.96
N TYR A 132 10.33 -6.80 -7.98
CA TYR A 132 11.10 -6.10 -9.02
C TYR A 132 12.31 -5.35 -8.47
N VAL A 133 12.13 -4.46 -7.47
CA VAL A 133 13.18 -3.52 -7.06
C VAL A 133 14.41 -4.22 -6.51
N LYS A 134 14.24 -5.33 -5.79
CA LYS A 134 15.39 -6.17 -5.36
C LYS A 134 16.24 -6.63 -6.55
N GLY A 135 15.59 -7.00 -7.65
CA GLY A 135 16.27 -7.38 -8.88
C GLY A 135 16.99 -6.20 -9.54
N TYR A 136 16.36 -5.02 -9.53
CA TYR A 136 16.99 -3.81 -10.08
C TYR A 136 18.28 -3.44 -9.34
N ILE A 137 18.26 -3.50 -8.03
CA ILE A 137 19.43 -3.23 -7.18
C ILE A 137 20.55 -4.23 -7.47
N ALA A 138 20.21 -5.52 -7.50
CA ALA A 138 21.19 -6.59 -7.72
C ALA A 138 21.83 -6.53 -9.11
N ASN A 139 21.05 -6.21 -10.14
CA ASN A 139 21.48 -6.24 -11.54
C ASN A 139 21.85 -4.85 -12.10
N LYS A 140 21.70 -3.78 -11.31
CA LYS A 140 21.84 -2.40 -11.76
C LYS A 140 21.05 -2.13 -13.05
N THR A 141 19.79 -2.55 -13.04
CA THR A 141 18.89 -2.46 -14.20
C THR A 141 18.80 -1.02 -14.70
N PRO A 142 18.82 -0.73 -16.00
CA PRO A 142 18.61 0.62 -16.52
C PRO A 142 17.23 1.17 -16.16
N PHE A 143 17.12 2.47 -15.92
CA PHE A 143 15.87 3.15 -15.55
C PHE A 143 14.72 2.87 -16.51
N GLU A 144 14.99 2.93 -17.81
CA GLU A 144 14.00 2.71 -18.88
C GLU A 144 13.41 1.29 -18.82
N ALA A 145 14.24 0.30 -18.48
CA ALA A 145 13.79 -1.08 -18.29
C ALA A 145 12.92 -1.22 -17.02
N ALA A 146 13.29 -0.55 -15.92
CA ALA A 146 12.47 -0.51 -14.71
C ALA A 146 11.13 0.20 -14.95
N MET A 147 11.10 1.26 -15.77
CA MET A 147 9.87 1.97 -16.13
C MET A 147 8.90 1.12 -16.95
N ALA A 148 9.37 0.11 -17.70
CA ALA A 148 8.48 -0.85 -18.35
C ALA A 148 7.65 -1.65 -17.35
N ASP A 149 8.25 -2.07 -16.24
CA ASP A 149 7.53 -2.74 -15.15
C ASP A 149 6.62 -1.78 -14.38
N VAL A 150 7.05 -0.53 -14.18
CA VAL A 150 6.20 0.53 -13.58
C VAL A 150 4.96 0.75 -14.45
N LYS A 151 5.11 0.87 -15.75
CA LYS A 151 3.99 0.98 -16.68
C LYS A 151 3.05 -0.23 -16.61
N ALA A 152 3.60 -1.43 -16.61
CA ALA A 152 2.83 -2.67 -16.56
C ALA A 152 2.00 -2.80 -15.27
N ASN A 153 2.50 -2.27 -14.14
CA ASN A 153 1.90 -2.46 -12.82
C ASN A 153 1.19 -1.22 -12.26
N PHE A 154 1.49 -0.01 -12.76
CA PHE A 154 0.90 1.25 -12.29
C PHE A 154 0.30 2.09 -13.43
N GLY A 155 0.53 1.72 -14.69
CA GLY A 155 0.04 2.45 -15.85
C GLY A 155 0.84 3.72 -16.20
N LEU A 156 1.80 4.14 -15.38
CA LEU A 156 2.60 5.35 -15.60
C LEU A 156 3.46 5.19 -16.85
N THR A 157 3.25 6.06 -17.84
CA THR A 157 3.79 5.91 -19.20
C THR A 157 4.80 7.02 -19.48
N LEU A 158 5.97 6.65 -19.99
CA LEU A 158 7.00 7.62 -20.40
C LEU A 158 6.58 8.38 -21.67
N PRO A 159 6.98 9.65 -21.83
CA PRO A 159 6.75 10.41 -23.07
C PRO A 159 7.39 9.77 -24.31
N THR A 160 8.42 8.96 -24.12
CA THR A 160 9.15 8.25 -25.18
C THR A 160 8.51 6.91 -25.58
N ASP A 161 7.50 6.46 -24.85
CA ASP A 161 6.83 5.19 -25.14
C ASP A 161 6.01 5.28 -26.45
N PRO A 162 5.92 4.19 -27.24
CA PRO A 162 5.18 4.20 -28.50
C PRO A 162 3.70 4.56 -28.37
N ASP A 163 3.09 4.27 -27.21
CA ASP A 163 1.71 4.50 -26.91
C ASP A 163 1.45 5.72 -25.98
N ALA A 164 2.45 6.58 -25.80
CA ALA A 164 2.37 7.78 -24.97
C ALA A 164 1.13 8.65 -25.29
N ALA A 165 0.78 8.78 -26.55
CA ALA A 165 -0.38 9.57 -26.98
C ALA A 165 -1.73 9.04 -26.45
N SER A 166 -1.82 7.77 -26.09
CA SER A 166 -3.03 7.14 -25.54
C SER A 166 -3.05 7.02 -24.02
N ALA A 167 -1.96 7.39 -23.34
CA ALA A 167 -1.83 7.24 -21.89
C ALA A 167 -2.71 8.21 -21.07
N GLY A 168 -3.23 9.26 -21.69
CA GLY A 168 -4.09 10.22 -21.00
C GLY A 168 -3.43 10.85 -19.78
N LYS A 169 -4.08 10.79 -18.65
CA LYS A 169 -3.55 11.33 -17.37
C LYS A 169 -2.34 10.57 -16.84
N LEU A 170 -2.16 9.31 -17.21
CA LEU A 170 -1.02 8.48 -16.78
C LEU A 170 0.26 8.78 -17.56
N LEU A 171 0.20 9.65 -18.59
CA LEU A 171 1.39 10.16 -19.24
C LEU A 171 2.22 11.00 -18.27
N LEU A 172 3.48 10.65 -18.10
CA LEU A 172 4.40 11.37 -17.23
C LEU A 172 4.85 12.68 -17.90
N THR A 173 4.94 13.73 -17.10
CA THR A 173 5.62 14.98 -17.47
C THR A 173 7.13 14.82 -17.32
N ASP A 174 7.93 15.70 -17.97
CA ASP A 174 9.39 15.69 -17.81
C ASP A 174 9.81 15.84 -16.35
N TYR A 175 9.08 16.64 -15.57
CA TYR A 175 9.32 16.82 -14.13
C TYR A 175 9.11 15.52 -13.33
N GLU A 176 8.03 14.79 -13.62
CA GLU A 176 7.75 13.52 -12.95
C GLU A 176 8.77 12.43 -13.34
N VAL A 177 9.15 12.38 -14.62
CA VAL A 177 10.21 11.48 -15.10
C VAL A 177 11.52 11.74 -14.36
N GLU A 178 11.91 13.01 -14.24
CA GLU A 178 13.13 13.42 -13.54
C GLU A 178 13.10 13.03 -12.04
N ASN A 179 11.96 13.23 -11.37
CA ASN A 179 11.80 12.85 -9.97
C ASN A 179 11.86 11.32 -9.79
N LEU A 180 11.19 10.57 -10.67
CA LEU A 180 11.26 9.10 -10.63
C LEU A 180 12.68 8.61 -10.90
N ARG A 181 13.40 9.23 -11.84
CA ARG A 181 14.80 8.88 -12.12
C ARG A 181 15.71 9.14 -10.93
N LYS A 182 15.60 10.29 -10.28
CA LYS A 182 16.36 10.60 -9.06
C LYS A 182 16.09 9.59 -7.93
N ALA A 183 14.82 9.28 -7.70
CA ALA A 183 14.43 8.30 -6.71
C ALA A 183 14.96 6.89 -7.06
N TYR A 184 14.96 6.53 -8.34
CA TYR A 184 15.52 5.28 -8.84
C TYR A 184 17.03 5.20 -8.63
N GLU A 185 17.78 6.22 -9.06
CA GLU A 185 19.22 6.29 -8.87
C GLU A 185 19.58 6.21 -7.39
N ARG A 186 18.82 6.94 -6.55
CA ARG A 186 19.00 6.86 -5.10
C ARG A 186 18.74 5.46 -4.55
N THR A 187 17.72 4.77 -5.07
CA THR A 187 17.45 3.38 -4.71
C THR A 187 18.61 2.45 -5.06
N LEU A 188 19.25 2.63 -6.20
CA LEU A 188 20.43 1.84 -6.58
C LEU A 188 21.67 2.14 -5.73
N GLU A 189 21.81 3.39 -5.25
CA GLU A 189 22.92 3.79 -4.37
C GLU A 189 22.75 3.25 -2.95
N VAL A 190 21.58 3.48 -2.36
CA VAL A 190 21.29 3.08 -0.98
C VAL A 190 21.08 1.57 -0.88
N GLY A 191 20.58 0.94 -1.95
CA GLY A 191 20.25 -0.48 -1.98
C GLY A 191 19.14 -0.81 -0.99
N ALA A 192 19.20 -1.99 -0.39
CA ALA A 192 18.34 -2.42 0.70
C ALA A 192 18.97 -2.05 2.07
N ALA A 193 19.62 -0.88 2.15
CA ALA A 193 20.28 -0.42 3.37
C ALA A 193 19.31 -0.41 4.55
N SER A 194 19.78 -0.86 5.70
CA SER A 194 18.99 -0.74 6.92
C SER A 194 18.89 0.73 7.33
N GLN A 195 17.86 1.07 8.09
CA GLN A 195 17.67 2.41 8.65
C GLN A 195 18.95 3.00 9.31
N LYS A 196 19.83 2.13 9.83
CA LYS A 196 21.10 2.52 10.46
C LYS A 196 22.18 2.95 9.45
N GLU A 197 22.03 2.54 8.21
CA GLU A 197 23.00 2.78 7.12
C GLU A 197 22.57 3.93 6.21
N MET A 198 21.34 4.43 6.37
CA MET A 198 20.85 5.57 5.63
C MET A 198 21.43 6.88 6.18
N SER A 199 21.64 7.86 5.28
CA SER A 199 21.94 9.23 5.71
C SER A 199 20.76 9.84 6.45
N GLN A 200 21.00 10.83 7.32
CA GLN A 200 19.94 11.57 8.00
C GLN A 200 18.95 12.18 6.99
N GLN A 201 19.46 12.73 5.89
CA GLN A 201 18.64 13.32 4.85
C GLN A 201 17.74 12.29 4.15
N ASP A 202 18.25 11.10 3.85
CA ASP A 202 17.42 10.04 3.25
C ASP A 202 16.37 9.54 4.22
N TYR A 203 16.72 9.42 5.49
CA TYR A 203 15.76 9.04 6.52
C TYR A 203 14.63 10.06 6.69
N GLU A 204 14.95 11.35 6.62
CA GLU A 204 13.95 12.42 6.68
C GLU A 204 13.03 12.45 5.45
N LEU A 205 13.55 12.06 4.28
CA LEU A 205 12.78 12.07 3.02
C LEU A 205 11.96 10.79 2.82
N TYR A 206 12.52 9.63 3.17
CA TYR A 206 11.95 8.33 2.79
C TYR A 206 11.63 7.42 3.98
N GLY A 207 12.05 7.77 5.18
CA GLY A 207 11.91 6.90 6.34
C GLY A 207 12.62 5.57 6.13
N THR A 208 11.87 4.48 6.21
CA THR A 208 12.38 3.11 5.97
C THR A 208 11.95 2.56 4.61
N TYR A 209 11.28 3.36 3.79
CA TYR A 209 10.75 2.95 2.51
C TYR A 209 11.76 3.12 1.38
N ILE A 210 11.61 2.32 0.34
CA ILE A 210 12.47 2.41 -0.84
C ILE A 210 12.08 3.67 -1.64
N PRO A 211 13.03 4.56 -1.96
CA PRO A 211 12.74 5.84 -2.62
C PRO A 211 11.94 5.68 -3.92
N PHE A 212 12.28 4.69 -4.74
CA PHE A 212 11.65 4.52 -6.04
C PHE A 212 10.17 4.13 -5.95
N SER A 213 9.82 3.11 -5.16
CA SER A 213 8.43 2.69 -4.99
C SER A 213 7.57 3.77 -4.34
N MET A 214 8.12 4.48 -3.35
CA MET A 214 7.45 5.62 -2.73
C MET A 214 7.19 6.75 -3.75
N ALA A 215 8.16 7.05 -4.62
CA ALA A 215 7.98 8.05 -5.67
C ALA A 215 6.94 7.62 -6.73
N ILE A 216 6.87 6.33 -7.07
CA ILE A 216 5.84 5.79 -7.97
C ILE A 216 4.45 5.98 -7.37
N CYS A 217 4.25 5.57 -6.12
CA CYS A 217 2.97 5.70 -5.42
C CYS A 217 2.56 7.17 -5.28
N HIS A 218 3.50 8.04 -4.87
CA HIS A 218 3.26 9.48 -4.83
C HIS A 218 2.85 10.03 -6.21
N THR A 219 3.52 9.61 -7.28
CA THR A 219 3.22 10.09 -8.63
C THR A 219 1.81 9.68 -9.07
N ILE A 220 1.41 8.42 -8.88
CA ILE A 220 0.08 7.96 -9.32
C ILE A 220 -1.05 8.59 -8.50
N ASN A 221 -0.83 8.93 -7.23
CA ASN A 221 -1.81 9.62 -6.40
C ASN A 221 -2.15 11.03 -6.93
N HIS A 222 -1.26 11.62 -7.71
CA HIS A 222 -1.37 12.97 -8.24
C HIS A 222 -1.71 13.03 -9.74
N LYS A 223 -2.06 11.90 -10.34
CA LYS A 223 -2.49 11.78 -11.75
C LYS A 223 -4.03 11.90 -11.90
#